data_2342cdd971f602e1101602579953b2a6
#
_entry.id   2342cdd971f602e1101602579953b2a6
#
_cell.length_a   1.000
_cell.length_b   1.000
_cell.length_c   1.000
_cell.angle_alpha   90.00
_cell.angle_beta   90.00
_cell.angle_gamma   90.00
#
_symmetry.space_group_name_H-M   'P 1'
#
loop_
_entity.id
_entity.type
_entity.pdbx_description
1 polymer ?
#
loop_
_entity_poly.entity_id
_entity_poly.type
_entity_poly.pdbx_seq_one_letter_code
_entity_poly.pdbx_strand_id
1 'polypeptide(L)'
;MSPISTKLMRRRRYEMNNTKFNDLLIKQRGVYNRMKEEQNSGEKNLVVCFTGHRNIAHAVAMQLPSLLDRVLVGLCEQGATVFRTGGAIGFDTVAALKVLELKERYPHIRLELILPCRNQTEYWEETAVRTYRYILEHADSHRYLFDSYVDGCMQERDRRLVDGSDICVAYCNRSRGGTAYTFAYALRAGVEVINLHDLLD
;
A
#
# COMPACT_ATOMS: atom_id res chain seq x y z
N MET A 1 -34.69 15.59 -6.31
CA MET A 1 -33.82 15.12 -7.41
C MET A 1 -34.34 13.77 -7.87
N SER A 2 -34.53 13.57 -9.17
CA SER A 2 -35.10 12.32 -9.68
C SER A 2 -34.10 11.15 -9.59
N PRO A 3 -34.55 9.90 -9.41
CA PRO A 3 -33.68 8.71 -9.35
C PRO A 3 -32.80 8.54 -10.60
N ILE A 4 -33.24 9.04 -11.74
CA ILE A 4 -32.53 9.00 -13.02
C ILE A 4 -31.29 9.92 -13.00
N SER A 5 -31.41 11.11 -12.40
CA SER A 5 -30.30 12.07 -12.26
C SER A 5 -29.16 11.50 -11.40
N THR A 6 -29.51 10.82 -10.32
CA THR A 6 -28.53 10.21 -9.41
C THR A 6 -27.78 9.04 -10.07
N LYS A 7 -28.48 8.23 -10.89
CA LYS A 7 -27.87 7.09 -11.61
C LYS A 7 -26.91 7.57 -12.72
N LEU A 8 -27.28 8.66 -13.40
CA LEU A 8 -26.46 9.28 -14.46
C LEU A 8 -25.17 9.91 -13.86
N MET A 9 -25.31 10.59 -12.70
CA MET A 9 -24.15 11.15 -11.99
C MET A 9 -23.19 10.07 -11.49
N ARG A 10 -23.71 8.96 -10.94
CA ARG A 10 -22.88 7.81 -10.51
C ARG A 10 -22.15 7.16 -11.69
N ARG A 11 -22.81 7.01 -12.85
CA ARG A 11 -22.20 6.45 -14.06
C ARG A 11 -21.08 7.35 -14.61
N ARG A 12 -21.30 8.67 -14.72
CA ARG A 12 -20.27 9.63 -15.15
C ARG A 12 -19.07 9.67 -14.20
N ARG A 13 -19.33 9.58 -12.89
CA ARG A 13 -18.28 9.55 -11.87
C ARG A 13 -17.46 8.25 -11.97
N TYR A 14 -18.10 7.10 -12.17
CA TYR A 14 -17.43 5.82 -12.39
C TYR A 14 -16.56 5.84 -13.67
N GLU A 15 -17.06 6.39 -14.76
CA GLU A 15 -16.32 6.55 -16.02
C GLU A 15 -15.10 7.48 -15.84
N MET A 16 -15.28 8.60 -15.14
CA MET A 16 -14.20 9.58 -14.86
C MET A 16 -13.10 8.98 -13.96
N ASN A 17 -13.47 8.15 -12.99
CA ASN A 17 -12.49 7.50 -12.11
C ASN A 17 -11.75 6.37 -12.82
N ASN A 18 -12.40 5.63 -13.71
CA ASN A 18 -11.72 4.67 -14.58
C ASN A 18 -10.73 5.38 -15.52
N THR A 19 -11.06 6.56 -16.02
CA THR A 19 -10.13 7.35 -16.85
C THR A 19 -8.91 7.77 -16.04
N LYS A 20 -9.10 8.38 -14.87
CA LYS A 20 -7.99 8.76 -13.97
C LYS A 20 -7.12 7.56 -13.57
N PHE A 21 -7.74 6.41 -13.30
CA PHE A 21 -7.03 5.18 -12.98
C PHE A 21 -6.22 4.67 -14.17
N ASN A 22 -6.80 4.65 -15.36
CA ASN A 22 -6.11 4.26 -16.59
C ASN A 22 -4.97 5.22 -16.93
N ASP A 23 -5.17 6.53 -16.78
CA ASP A 23 -4.14 7.55 -16.99
C ASP A 23 -2.97 7.38 -16.03
N LEU A 24 -3.26 7.03 -14.75
CA LEU A 24 -2.25 6.70 -13.76
C LEU A 24 -1.45 5.46 -14.18
N LEU A 25 -2.14 4.38 -14.58
CA LEU A 25 -1.49 3.15 -15.05
C LEU A 25 -0.65 3.39 -16.32
N ILE A 26 -1.14 4.22 -17.26
CA ILE A 26 -0.40 4.59 -18.48
C ILE A 26 0.86 5.39 -18.13
N LYS A 27 0.75 6.35 -17.20
CA LYS A 27 1.87 7.14 -16.72
C LYS A 27 2.92 6.26 -16.03
N GLN A 28 2.48 5.33 -15.19
CA GLN A 28 3.34 4.35 -14.51
C GLN A 28 4.02 3.42 -15.52
N ARG A 29 3.28 2.92 -16.51
CA ARG A 29 3.83 2.09 -17.59
C ARG A 29 4.88 2.85 -18.41
N GLY A 30 4.69 4.16 -18.62
CA GLY A 30 5.66 5.02 -19.31
C GLY A 30 6.94 5.24 -18.48
N VAL A 31 6.83 5.36 -17.15
CA VAL A 31 7.98 5.44 -16.24
C VAL A 31 8.71 4.10 -16.18
N TYR A 32 7.97 3.01 -16.02
CA TYR A 32 8.49 1.65 -16.02
C TYR A 32 9.24 1.31 -17.31
N ASN A 33 8.67 1.64 -18.48
CA ASN A 33 9.31 1.37 -19.76
C ASN A 33 10.62 2.16 -19.94
N ARG A 34 10.67 3.43 -19.48
CA ARG A 34 11.90 4.23 -19.47
C ARG A 34 12.97 3.62 -18.55
N MET A 35 12.58 3.19 -17.34
CA MET A 35 13.49 2.51 -16.40
C MET A 35 13.99 1.16 -16.95
N LYS A 36 13.18 0.48 -17.75
CA LYS A 36 13.53 -0.80 -18.40
C LYS A 36 14.48 -0.60 -19.59
N GLU A 37 14.33 0.49 -20.35
CA GLU A 37 15.21 0.85 -21.46
C GLU A 37 16.61 1.29 -20.98
N GLU A 38 16.68 1.91 -19.77
CA GLU A 38 17.94 2.33 -19.16
C GLU A 38 18.71 1.18 -18.46
N GLN A 39 18.06 0.02 -18.23
CA GLN A 39 18.64 -1.14 -17.54
C GLN A 39 18.53 -2.41 -18.41
N ASN A 40 19.35 -2.50 -19.42
CA ASN A 40 19.49 -3.73 -20.20
C ASN A 40 20.12 -4.84 -19.33
N SER A 41 19.36 -5.93 -19.12
CA SER A 41 19.68 -7.22 -18.49
C SER A 41 19.16 -7.46 -17.06
N GLY A 42 18.12 -8.27 -16.96
CA GLY A 42 17.61 -8.88 -15.73
C GLY A 42 16.20 -8.41 -15.40
N GLU A 43 15.28 -9.35 -15.18
CA GLU A 43 13.93 -9.06 -14.66
C GLU A 43 14.08 -8.30 -13.32
N LYS A 44 13.84 -6.98 -13.33
CA LYS A 44 13.85 -6.19 -12.10
C LYS A 44 12.59 -6.52 -11.34
N ASN A 45 12.75 -7.20 -10.21
CA ASN A 45 11.66 -7.43 -9.26
C ASN A 45 11.29 -6.12 -8.57
N LEU A 46 10.17 -5.48 -8.98
CA LEU A 46 9.72 -4.25 -8.34
C LEU A 46 9.30 -4.52 -6.89
N VAL A 47 9.75 -3.64 -6.02
CA VAL A 47 9.44 -3.63 -4.60
C VAL A 47 8.43 -2.53 -4.29
N VAL A 48 7.30 -2.92 -3.71
CA VAL A 48 6.21 -2.02 -3.31
C VAL A 48 6.16 -1.91 -1.80
N CYS A 49 6.10 -0.71 -1.24
CA CYS A 49 5.81 -0.53 0.18
C CYS A 49 4.46 0.15 0.40
N PHE A 50 3.92 -0.02 1.61
CA PHE A 50 2.64 0.53 2.01
C PHE A 50 2.78 1.54 3.14
N THR A 51 1.98 2.59 3.12
CA THR A 51 1.80 3.51 4.24
C THR A 51 0.39 4.07 4.26
N GLY A 52 -0.24 4.16 5.44
CA GLY A 52 -1.57 4.73 5.51
C GLY A 52 -2.08 4.96 6.93
N HIS A 53 -3.24 5.56 7.02
CA HIS A 53 -3.84 5.89 8.31
C HIS A 53 -4.31 4.64 9.07
N ARG A 54 -4.12 4.67 10.40
CA ARG A 54 -4.67 3.66 11.31
C ARG A 54 -6.19 3.70 11.35
N ASN A 55 -6.75 4.91 11.38
CA ASN A 55 -8.20 5.14 11.41
C ASN A 55 -8.68 5.51 10.01
N ILE A 56 -9.48 4.63 9.43
CA ILE A 56 -10.06 4.78 8.10
C ILE A 56 -11.56 5.03 8.28
N ALA A 57 -12.09 6.10 7.67
CA ALA A 57 -13.52 6.37 7.71
C ALA A 57 -14.30 5.22 7.06
N HIS A 58 -15.47 4.86 7.64
CA HIS A 58 -16.26 3.72 7.19
C HIS A 58 -16.57 3.73 5.68
N ALA A 59 -16.95 4.89 5.13
CA ALA A 59 -17.21 5.05 3.71
C ALA A 59 -16.01 4.71 2.81
N VAL A 60 -14.79 5.02 3.29
CA VAL A 60 -13.55 4.68 2.60
C VAL A 60 -13.20 3.21 2.79
N ALA A 61 -13.38 2.67 4.00
CA ALA A 61 -13.09 1.28 4.29
C ALA A 61 -13.88 0.30 3.39
N MET A 62 -15.08 0.70 2.95
CA MET A 62 -15.90 -0.09 2.02
C MET A 62 -15.38 -0.07 0.57
N GLN A 63 -14.67 0.98 0.16
CA GLN A 63 -14.15 1.14 -1.22
C GLN A 63 -12.71 0.66 -1.34
N LEU A 64 -11.93 0.82 -0.27
CA LEU A 64 -10.50 0.62 -0.24
C LEU A 64 -10.03 -0.77 -0.70
N PRO A 65 -10.66 -1.90 -0.31
CA PRO A 65 -10.23 -3.23 -0.76
C PRO A 65 -10.31 -3.41 -2.27
N SER A 66 -11.40 -2.96 -2.90
CA SER A 66 -11.57 -3.07 -4.35
C SER A 66 -10.63 -2.13 -5.13
N LEU A 67 -10.38 -0.94 -4.60
CA LEU A 67 -9.43 0.00 -5.19
C LEU A 67 -8.01 -0.54 -5.10
N LEU A 68 -7.65 -1.05 -3.93
CA LEU A 68 -6.34 -1.63 -3.68
C LEU A 68 -6.11 -2.87 -4.56
N ASP A 69 -7.10 -3.76 -4.71
CA ASP A 69 -7.02 -4.91 -5.62
C ASP A 69 -6.64 -4.47 -7.04
N ARG A 70 -7.33 -3.49 -7.60
CA ARG A 70 -7.06 -2.98 -8.96
C ARG A 70 -5.62 -2.42 -9.08
N VAL A 71 -5.18 -1.65 -8.09
CA VAL A 71 -3.83 -1.07 -8.08
C VAL A 71 -2.79 -2.18 -8.00
N LEU A 72 -2.95 -3.14 -7.08
CA LEU A 72 -1.96 -4.20 -6.88
C LEU A 72 -1.90 -5.16 -8.07
N VAL A 73 -3.05 -5.50 -8.68
CA VAL A 73 -3.06 -6.29 -9.94
C VAL A 73 -2.26 -5.58 -11.02
N GLY A 74 -2.50 -4.29 -11.26
CA GLY A 74 -1.74 -3.51 -12.23
C GLY A 74 -0.25 -3.46 -11.92
N LEU A 75 0.16 -3.44 -10.64
CA LEU A 75 1.57 -3.49 -10.24
C LEU A 75 2.18 -4.89 -10.45
N CYS A 76 1.44 -5.97 -10.15
CA CYS A 76 1.90 -7.32 -10.46
C CYS A 76 2.14 -7.51 -11.96
N GLU A 77 1.23 -7.00 -12.82
CA GLU A 77 1.39 -7.03 -14.27
C GLU A 77 2.59 -6.21 -14.77
N GLN A 78 3.06 -5.24 -13.96
CA GLN A 78 4.26 -4.44 -14.22
C GLN A 78 5.54 -5.06 -13.63
N GLY A 79 5.46 -6.23 -13.00
CA GLY A 79 6.60 -6.96 -12.45
C GLY A 79 6.84 -6.70 -10.95
N ALA A 80 5.85 -6.22 -10.20
CA ALA A 80 5.95 -6.16 -8.75
C ALA A 80 5.90 -7.58 -8.16
N THR A 81 6.93 -7.93 -7.39
CA THR A 81 7.06 -9.25 -6.79
C THR A 81 7.22 -9.20 -5.28
N VAL A 82 7.59 -8.06 -4.71
CA VAL A 82 7.77 -7.89 -3.27
C VAL A 82 6.89 -6.76 -2.77
N PHE A 83 6.10 -7.05 -1.74
CA PHE A 83 5.20 -6.11 -1.08
C PHE A 83 5.56 -5.98 0.40
N ARG A 84 5.89 -4.78 0.85
CA ARG A 84 6.37 -4.49 2.21
C ARG A 84 5.36 -3.69 3.02
N THR A 85 5.08 -4.14 4.24
CA THR A 85 4.23 -3.41 5.18
C THR A 85 4.84 -3.33 6.58
N GLY A 86 4.44 -2.30 7.33
CA GLY A 86 4.85 -2.10 8.71
C GLY A 86 4.03 -2.87 9.74
N GLY A 87 3.03 -3.63 9.29
CA GLY A 87 2.19 -4.43 10.17
C GLY A 87 1.36 -3.62 11.16
N ALA A 88 1.10 -2.33 10.91
CA ALA A 88 0.24 -1.52 11.76
C ALA A 88 -1.25 -1.81 11.52
N ILE A 89 -2.09 -1.45 12.50
CA ILE A 89 -3.55 -1.49 12.31
C ILE A 89 -3.99 -0.48 11.23
N GLY A 90 -5.16 -0.72 10.62
CA GLY A 90 -5.74 0.15 9.60
C GLY A 90 -5.25 -0.19 8.20
N PHE A 91 -4.69 0.76 7.49
CA PHE A 91 -4.31 0.59 6.09
C PHE A 91 -3.29 -0.54 5.87
N ASP A 92 -2.26 -0.63 6.71
CA ASP A 92 -1.25 -1.69 6.63
C ASP A 92 -1.88 -3.09 6.72
N THR A 93 -2.86 -3.27 7.63
CA THR A 93 -3.62 -4.52 7.76
C THR A 93 -4.40 -4.84 6.48
N VAL A 94 -5.13 -3.85 5.93
CA VAL A 94 -5.90 -4.03 4.69
C VAL A 94 -4.98 -4.39 3.52
N ALA A 95 -3.85 -3.71 3.41
CA ALA A 95 -2.87 -3.96 2.36
C ALA A 95 -2.26 -5.36 2.48
N ALA A 96 -1.84 -5.77 3.67
CA ALA A 96 -1.28 -7.09 3.91
C ALA A 96 -2.27 -8.21 3.55
N LEU A 97 -3.52 -8.12 4.02
CA LEU A 97 -4.55 -9.11 3.71
C LEU A 97 -4.82 -9.18 2.20
N LYS A 98 -4.82 -8.03 1.51
CA LYS A 98 -5.02 -8.00 0.07
C LYS A 98 -3.84 -8.62 -0.69
N VAL A 99 -2.61 -8.45 -0.25
CA VAL A 99 -1.45 -9.14 -0.84
C VAL A 99 -1.55 -10.65 -0.63
N LEU A 100 -1.93 -11.11 0.58
CA LEU A 100 -2.13 -12.54 0.85
C LEU A 100 -3.22 -13.15 -0.06
N GLU A 101 -4.34 -12.45 -0.27
CA GLU A 101 -5.38 -12.86 -1.21
C GLU A 101 -4.86 -12.92 -2.66
N LEU A 102 -4.05 -11.94 -3.07
CA LEU A 102 -3.48 -11.89 -4.40
C LEU A 102 -2.50 -13.04 -4.69
N LYS A 103 -1.86 -13.63 -3.70
CA LYS A 103 -0.97 -14.79 -3.88
C LYS A 103 -1.69 -15.99 -4.49
N GLU A 104 -3.01 -16.10 -4.36
CA GLU A 104 -3.79 -17.14 -5.05
C GLU A 104 -3.72 -17.00 -6.58
N ARG A 105 -3.67 -15.75 -7.09
CA ARG A 105 -3.59 -15.44 -8.53
C ARG A 105 -2.14 -15.24 -9.01
N TYR A 106 -1.27 -14.77 -8.12
CA TYR A 106 0.15 -14.46 -8.38
C TYR A 106 1.04 -15.17 -7.35
N PRO A 107 1.25 -16.51 -7.47
CA PRO A 107 1.96 -17.30 -6.44
C PRO A 107 3.42 -16.88 -6.20
N HIS A 108 3.99 -16.13 -7.14
CA HIS A 108 5.38 -15.67 -7.07
C HIS A 108 5.57 -14.39 -6.26
N ILE A 109 4.49 -13.67 -5.90
CA ILE A 109 4.62 -12.46 -5.09
C ILE A 109 4.87 -12.81 -3.61
N ARG A 110 5.54 -11.89 -2.91
CA ARG A 110 5.96 -12.06 -1.53
C ARG A 110 5.47 -10.90 -0.67
N LEU A 111 4.98 -11.23 0.52
CA LEU A 111 4.66 -10.26 1.57
C LEU A 111 5.81 -10.24 2.59
N GLU A 112 6.44 -9.09 2.76
CA GLU A 112 7.49 -8.85 3.75
C GLU A 112 7.01 -7.88 4.83
N LEU A 113 7.21 -8.23 6.11
CA LEU A 113 6.89 -7.35 7.23
C LEU A 113 8.17 -6.72 7.79
N ILE A 114 8.21 -5.40 7.83
CA ILE A 114 9.24 -4.64 8.54
C ILE A 114 8.59 -4.04 9.78
N LEU A 115 8.87 -4.63 10.93
CA LEU A 115 8.18 -4.36 12.18
C LEU A 115 9.02 -3.49 13.10
N PRO A 116 8.45 -2.49 13.77
CA PRO A 116 9.23 -1.57 14.60
C PRO A 116 9.81 -2.27 15.83
N CYS A 117 9.00 -3.05 16.55
CA CYS A 117 9.40 -3.76 17.75
C CYS A 117 8.48 -4.96 18.00
N ARG A 118 8.92 -5.88 18.91
CA ARG A 118 8.15 -7.10 19.20
C ARG A 118 6.87 -6.82 19.98
N ASN A 119 6.84 -5.78 20.78
CA ASN A 119 5.69 -5.41 21.62
C ASN A 119 4.78 -4.35 20.98
N GLN A 120 4.81 -4.14 19.65
CA GLN A 120 3.97 -3.13 19.00
C GLN A 120 2.47 -3.35 19.19
N THR A 121 2.04 -4.58 19.53
CA THR A 121 0.63 -4.95 19.70
C THR A 121 0.13 -4.85 21.14
N GLU A 122 0.97 -4.41 22.09
CA GLU A 122 0.71 -4.45 23.54
C GLU A 122 -0.61 -3.77 23.95
N TYR A 123 -0.98 -2.69 23.25
CA TYR A 123 -2.20 -1.92 23.55
C TYR A 123 -3.26 -2.06 22.48
N TRP A 124 -3.24 -3.13 21.67
CA TRP A 124 -4.22 -3.32 20.62
C TRP A 124 -5.40 -4.16 21.11
N GLU A 125 -6.57 -3.94 20.50
CA GLU A 125 -7.72 -4.79 20.71
C GLU A 125 -7.44 -6.22 20.25
N GLU A 126 -8.04 -7.20 20.94
CA GLU A 126 -7.79 -8.63 20.70
C GLU A 126 -8.04 -9.06 19.24
N THR A 127 -9.07 -8.49 18.61
CA THR A 127 -9.38 -8.75 17.19
C THR A 127 -8.27 -8.29 16.27
N ALA A 128 -7.67 -7.13 16.53
CA ALA A 128 -6.54 -6.60 15.79
C ALA A 128 -5.29 -7.45 16.00
N VAL A 129 -5.05 -7.91 17.23
CA VAL A 129 -3.92 -8.82 17.55
C VAL A 129 -4.07 -10.16 16.81
N ARG A 130 -5.27 -10.74 16.75
CA ARG A 130 -5.53 -11.98 16.00
C ARG A 130 -5.25 -11.80 14.51
N THR A 131 -5.73 -10.72 13.92
CA THR A 131 -5.47 -10.42 12.50
C THR A 131 -3.97 -10.21 12.25
N TYR A 132 -3.28 -9.48 13.13
CA TYR A 132 -1.84 -9.30 13.03
C TYR A 132 -1.07 -10.62 13.08
N ARG A 133 -1.42 -11.53 14.01
CA ARG A 133 -0.81 -12.87 14.10
C ARG A 133 -1.03 -13.67 12.84
N TYR A 134 -2.26 -13.67 12.31
CA TYR A 134 -2.57 -14.31 11.04
C TYR A 134 -1.67 -13.80 9.90
N ILE A 135 -1.54 -12.47 9.77
CA ILE A 135 -0.67 -11.87 8.75
C ILE A 135 0.78 -12.29 8.96
N LEU A 136 1.27 -12.27 10.22
CA LEU A 136 2.64 -12.64 10.56
C LEU A 136 2.97 -14.09 10.20
N GLU A 137 2.01 -15.01 10.42
CA GLU A 137 2.14 -16.44 10.13
C GLU A 137 2.13 -16.74 8.62
N HIS A 138 1.45 -15.91 7.81
CA HIS A 138 1.29 -16.13 6.38
C HIS A 138 2.22 -15.25 5.52
N ALA A 139 2.95 -14.32 6.13
CA ALA A 139 3.96 -13.53 5.44
C ALA A 139 5.17 -14.39 5.04
N ASP A 140 5.78 -14.08 3.90
CA ASP A 140 6.96 -14.81 3.41
C ASP A 140 8.21 -14.51 4.24
N SER A 141 8.27 -13.31 4.83
CA SER A 141 9.32 -12.94 5.78
C SER A 141 8.88 -11.82 6.71
N HIS A 142 9.51 -11.76 7.87
CA HIS A 142 9.35 -10.65 8.78
C HIS A 142 10.65 -10.35 9.52
N ARG A 143 10.85 -9.08 9.89
CA ARG A 143 11.95 -8.66 10.76
C ARG A 143 11.48 -7.60 11.75
N TYR A 144 11.95 -7.73 12.99
CA TYR A 144 11.82 -6.68 14.00
C TYR A 144 13.07 -5.81 13.98
N LEU A 145 12.90 -4.49 14.06
CA LEU A 145 14.02 -3.55 14.11
C LEU A 145 14.56 -3.41 15.53
N PHE A 146 13.67 -3.55 16.53
CA PHE A 146 14.00 -3.45 17.94
C PHE A 146 13.28 -4.56 18.74
N ASP A 147 13.85 -4.98 19.85
CA ASP A 147 13.22 -5.98 20.73
C ASP A 147 12.03 -5.39 21.50
N SER A 148 12.09 -4.11 21.88
CA SER A 148 11.01 -3.40 22.55
C SER A 148 10.84 -2.00 21.95
N TYR A 149 9.72 -1.36 22.31
CA TYR A 149 9.48 0.03 21.90
C TYR A 149 10.59 0.95 22.42
N VAL A 150 11.14 1.75 21.52
CA VAL A 150 12.05 2.87 21.80
C VAL A 150 11.59 4.09 21.01
N ASP A 151 11.88 5.28 21.53
CA ASP A 151 11.52 6.52 20.84
C ASP A 151 12.12 6.56 19.43
N GLY A 152 11.29 6.90 18.45
CA GLY A 152 11.69 6.94 17.05
C GLY A 152 11.65 5.60 16.31
N CYS A 153 11.37 4.46 16.97
CA CYS A 153 11.33 3.14 16.30
C CYS A 153 10.30 3.08 15.16
N MET A 154 9.17 3.80 15.29
CA MET A 154 8.15 3.86 14.24
C MET A 154 8.67 4.62 13.00
N GLN A 155 9.37 5.74 13.19
CA GLN A 155 9.96 6.50 12.10
C GLN A 155 11.11 5.74 11.43
N GLU A 156 11.90 4.99 12.20
CA GLU A 156 12.93 4.12 11.64
C GLU A 156 12.31 3.03 10.78
N ARG A 157 11.24 2.37 11.26
CA ARG A 157 10.49 1.40 10.48
C ARG A 157 9.98 2.03 9.17
N ASP A 158 9.40 3.23 9.24
CA ASP A 158 8.84 3.93 8.08
C ASP A 158 9.92 4.22 7.04
N ARG A 159 11.12 4.65 7.45
CA ARG A 159 12.27 4.78 6.55
C ARG A 159 12.66 3.44 5.93
N ARG A 160 12.78 2.38 6.73
CA ARG A 160 13.14 1.04 6.24
C ARG A 160 12.12 0.43 5.27
N LEU A 161 10.86 0.83 5.36
CA LEU A 161 9.83 0.45 4.38
C LEU A 161 10.10 1.11 3.02
N VAL A 162 10.40 2.40 3.03
CA VAL A 162 10.61 3.19 1.82
C VAL A 162 11.97 2.88 1.19
N ASP A 163 13.03 2.75 2.01
CA ASP A 163 14.38 2.48 1.53
C ASP A 163 14.44 1.15 0.77
N GLY A 164 14.85 1.21 -0.48
CA GLY A 164 14.90 0.04 -1.36
C GLY A 164 13.53 -0.42 -1.87
N SER A 165 12.52 0.45 -1.82
CA SER A 165 11.25 0.28 -2.53
C SER A 165 11.24 1.15 -3.79
N ASP A 166 10.62 0.64 -4.85
CA ASP A 166 10.45 1.35 -6.11
C ASP A 166 9.16 2.17 -6.11
N ILE A 167 8.11 1.65 -5.43
CA ILE A 167 6.78 2.25 -5.40
C ILE A 167 6.25 2.25 -3.95
N CYS A 168 5.62 3.36 -3.55
CA CYS A 168 4.90 3.50 -2.29
C CYS A 168 3.40 3.66 -2.56
N VAL A 169 2.61 2.65 -2.22
CA VAL A 169 1.14 2.73 -2.25
C VAL A 169 0.67 3.31 -0.92
N ALA A 170 0.08 4.48 -0.96
CA ALA A 170 -0.30 5.25 0.23
C ALA A 170 -1.82 5.45 0.33
N TYR A 171 -2.33 5.50 1.56
CA TYR A 171 -3.60 6.14 1.86
C TYR A 171 -3.36 7.32 2.80
N CYS A 172 -3.17 8.51 2.22
CA CYS A 172 -2.81 9.73 2.93
C CYS A 172 -3.73 10.90 2.55
N ASN A 173 -4.58 11.33 3.50
CA ASN A 173 -5.49 12.46 3.34
C ASN A 173 -5.25 13.57 4.37
N ARG A 174 -4.12 13.54 5.07
CA ARG A 174 -3.73 14.52 6.10
C ARG A 174 -2.31 14.98 5.88
N SER A 175 -2.03 16.23 6.23
CA SER A 175 -0.70 16.84 6.09
C SER A 175 0.22 16.61 7.30
N ARG A 176 -0.25 15.93 8.37
CA ARG A 176 0.51 15.71 9.61
C ARG A 176 0.35 14.27 10.10
N GLY A 177 1.31 13.80 10.91
CA GLY A 177 1.34 12.47 11.51
C GLY A 177 2.26 11.49 10.78
N GLY A 178 2.34 10.25 11.26
CA GLY A 178 3.27 9.22 10.74
C GLY A 178 3.08 8.93 9.26
N THR A 179 1.83 8.76 8.80
CA THR A 179 1.53 8.53 7.38
C THR A 179 2.02 9.67 6.49
N ALA A 180 1.77 10.94 6.89
CA ALA A 180 2.25 12.11 6.16
C ALA A 180 3.78 12.20 6.16
N TYR A 181 4.43 11.81 7.26
CA TYR A 181 5.89 11.73 7.34
C TYR A 181 6.44 10.71 6.33
N THR A 182 5.90 9.48 6.32
CA THR A 182 6.33 8.41 5.41
C THR A 182 6.09 8.78 3.95
N PHE A 183 4.91 9.34 3.66
CA PHE A 183 4.54 9.85 2.34
C PHE A 183 5.55 10.90 1.82
N ALA A 184 5.85 11.91 2.66
CA ALA A 184 6.82 12.96 2.32
C ALA A 184 8.26 12.42 2.22
N TYR A 185 8.60 11.40 3.02
CA TYR A 185 9.89 10.73 2.93
C TYR A 185 10.03 9.98 1.60
N ALA A 186 9.02 9.22 1.18
CA ALA A 186 9.00 8.52 -0.10
C ALA A 186 9.21 9.48 -1.29
N LEU A 187 8.49 10.61 -1.30
CA LEU A 187 8.68 11.64 -2.34
C LEU A 187 10.11 12.19 -2.37
N ARG A 188 10.70 12.49 -1.20
CA ARG A 188 12.09 12.99 -1.14
C ARG A 188 13.13 11.95 -1.53
N ALA A 189 12.86 10.67 -1.27
CA ALA A 189 13.73 9.56 -1.65
C ALA A 189 13.62 9.22 -3.14
N GLY A 190 12.73 9.89 -3.91
CA GLY A 190 12.52 9.62 -5.33
C GLY A 190 11.72 8.34 -5.60
N VAL A 191 11.08 7.77 -4.56
CA VAL A 191 10.17 6.63 -4.69
C VAL A 191 8.87 7.10 -5.34
N GLU A 192 8.37 6.37 -6.33
CA GLU A 192 7.08 6.66 -6.94
C GLU A 192 5.94 6.48 -5.92
N VAL A 193 5.03 7.46 -5.80
CA VAL A 193 3.94 7.41 -4.82
C VAL A 193 2.59 7.35 -5.50
N ILE A 194 1.81 6.31 -5.19
CA ILE A 194 0.41 6.15 -5.58
C ILE A 194 -0.45 6.44 -4.36
N ASN A 195 -1.08 7.61 -4.30
CA ASN A 195 -1.99 7.93 -3.21
C ASN A 195 -3.42 7.50 -3.53
N LEU A 196 -3.90 6.47 -2.87
CA LEU A 196 -5.26 5.95 -3.07
C LEU A 196 -6.35 6.97 -2.71
N HIS A 197 -6.05 7.96 -1.84
CA HIS A 197 -6.99 9.03 -1.54
C HIS A 197 -7.40 9.81 -2.79
N ASP A 198 -6.47 10.00 -3.72
CA ASP A 198 -6.71 10.77 -4.95
C ASP A 198 -7.55 9.99 -5.99
N LEU A 199 -7.75 8.70 -5.75
CA LEU A 199 -8.51 7.76 -6.57
C LEU A 199 -9.89 7.43 -5.98
N LEU A 200 -10.17 7.86 -4.75
CA LEU A 200 -11.47 7.68 -4.09
C LEU A 200 -12.51 8.68 -4.61
N ASP A 201 -13.78 8.29 -4.53
CA ASP A 201 -14.96 9.12 -4.89
C ASP A 201 -15.37 10.08 -3.77
#